data_b0275ce3a5ff4927143c15912b23cfc3
#
_entry.id   b0275ce3a5ff4927143c15912b23cfc3
#
_cell.length_a   1.000
_cell.length_b   1.000
_cell.length_c   1.000
_cell.angle_alpha   90.00
_cell.angle_beta   90.00
_cell.angle_gamma   90.00
#
_symmetry.space_group_name_H-M   'P 1'
#
loop_
_entity.id
_entity.type
_entity.pdbx_description
1 polymer ?
#
loop_
_entity_poly.entity_id
_entity_poly.type
_entity_poly.pdbx_seq_one_letter_code
_entity_poly.pdbx_strand_id
1 'polypeptide(L)'
;MESGVRMLLNDMKRALDRGVKIRILTGNYLGITQPSALYLIKSELGDRVDLRLYNETSRSFHPKSYIFHYESSNEIYIGSSNISKSALTSGIEWNYRFSDTLDKKNYELFYATFEDLFLNHSIIIDDEELKRYSKAWKKPAVSKDLAKYDATEDGEDRNAENVRMLYRPRGAQIEALYALQESRMEGAAKGLVYAATGIGKTYLAAFDSAKYKRVLFVAHREEILKQAVVSFKNVRNSADYGFFDGKEKDRDKSVIFASVATLGRTEYLNETYFPADYFEYVIIDEFHHAVTDQYRRIVEYFQPQFLLGLTATPERMDGKNIYEICDYNVPYQISLKEAINKGMLVPFHYYGVYDETDYSGLRIVKGRYDEQELNQAYIGNERRYDLIYKYYRKYRSLRAIGFCCSRQHAEDMAKEF
;
A
#
# COMPACT_ATOMS: atom_id res chain seq x y z
N MET A 1 -5.65 14.57 -5.62
CA MET A 1 -4.96 15.36 -4.58
C MET A 1 -3.56 14.80 -4.24
N GLU A 2 -3.36 13.50 -4.10
CA GLU A 2 -2.03 12.95 -3.79
C GLU A 2 -0.95 13.41 -4.79
N SER A 3 -1.22 13.33 -6.09
CA SER A 3 -0.30 13.78 -7.14
C SER A 3 0.07 15.26 -7.05
N GLY A 4 -0.91 16.13 -6.78
CA GLY A 4 -0.68 17.56 -6.62
C GLY A 4 0.12 17.91 -5.35
N VAL A 5 -0.21 17.24 -4.22
CA VAL A 5 0.57 17.40 -2.98
C VAL A 5 2.03 17.02 -3.20
N ARG A 6 2.31 15.89 -3.88
CA ARG A 6 3.68 15.48 -4.20
C ARG A 6 4.48 16.52 -4.96
N MET A 7 3.84 17.25 -5.86
CA MET A 7 4.53 18.31 -6.63
C MET A 7 4.95 19.48 -5.74
N LEU A 8 4.12 19.83 -4.77
CA LEU A 8 4.35 21.00 -3.90
C LEU A 8 5.22 20.70 -2.67
N LEU A 9 5.42 19.43 -2.30
CA LEU A 9 6.10 19.06 -1.05
C LEU A 9 7.49 19.68 -0.88
N ASN A 10 8.31 19.68 -1.94
CA ASN A 10 9.67 20.21 -1.85
C ASN A 10 9.66 21.74 -1.67
N ASP A 11 8.71 22.44 -2.31
CA ASP A 11 8.57 23.88 -2.16
C ASP A 11 8.02 24.24 -0.78
N MET A 12 7.08 23.46 -0.28
CA MET A 12 6.56 23.61 1.09
C MET A 12 7.66 23.38 2.13
N LYS A 13 8.49 22.34 1.98
CA LYS A 13 9.64 22.09 2.87
C LYS A 13 10.59 23.29 2.87
N ARG A 14 10.98 23.77 1.69
CA ARG A 14 11.85 24.94 1.56
C ARG A 14 11.25 26.20 2.17
N ALA A 15 9.94 26.40 2.07
CA ALA A 15 9.25 27.50 2.72
C ALA A 15 9.29 27.38 4.25
N LEU A 16 8.97 26.19 4.80
CA LEU A 16 9.05 25.91 6.23
C LEU A 16 10.46 26.08 6.79
N ASP A 17 11.49 25.68 6.03
CA ASP A 17 12.89 25.82 6.43
C ASP A 17 13.33 27.32 6.50
N ARG A 18 12.63 28.19 5.76
CA ARG A 18 12.79 29.65 5.85
C ARG A 18 11.93 30.30 6.94
N GLY A 19 11.19 29.51 7.73
CA GLY A 19 10.34 30.02 8.80
C GLY A 19 8.93 30.45 8.36
N VAL A 20 8.52 30.14 7.13
CA VAL A 20 7.16 30.42 6.66
C VAL A 20 6.16 29.51 7.37
N LYS A 21 5.09 30.09 7.90
CA LYS A 21 3.99 29.31 8.48
C LYS A 21 3.04 28.85 7.38
N ILE A 22 2.71 27.58 7.36
CA ILE A 22 1.80 26.97 6.40
C ILE A 22 0.56 26.47 7.13
N ARG A 23 -0.61 26.91 6.68
CA ARG A 23 -1.94 26.46 7.17
C ARG A 23 -2.73 25.88 6.01
N ILE A 24 -3.31 24.72 6.20
CA ILE A 24 -4.08 24.01 5.18
C ILE A 24 -5.46 23.66 5.74
N LEU A 25 -6.51 24.14 5.08
CA LEU A 25 -7.88 23.77 5.34
C LEU A 25 -8.39 22.93 4.17
N THR A 26 -8.86 21.75 4.46
CA THR A 26 -9.47 20.85 3.45
C THR A 26 -10.82 20.34 3.93
N GLY A 27 -11.59 19.71 3.06
CA GLY A 27 -12.89 19.14 3.40
C GLY A 27 -13.07 17.75 2.78
N ASN A 28 -14.12 17.06 3.19
CA ASN A 28 -14.49 15.76 2.67
C ASN A 28 -15.52 15.84 1.52
N TYR A 29 -15.77 17.02 0.97
CA TYR A 29 -16.77 17.22 -0.07
C TYR A 29 -16.56 16.27 -1.25
N LEU A 30 -17.59 15.48 -1.57
CA LEU A 30 -17.57 14.42 -2.58
C LEU A 30 -16.43 13.41 -2.42
N GLY A 31 -15.74 13.32 -1.28
CA GLY A 31 -14.63 12.40 -1.05
C GLY A 31 -13.39 12.68 -1.91
N ILE A 32 -13.24 13.89 -2.45
CA ILE A 32 -12.12 14.25 -3.35
C ILE A 32 -10.79 14.29 -2.60
N THR A 33 -10.79 14.64 -1.32
CA THR A 33 -9.59 14.62 -0.48
C THR A 33 -9.19 13.19 -0.17
N GLN A 34 -8.10 12.72 -0.75
CA GLN A 34 -7.59 11.36 -0.55
C GLN A 34 -6.85 11.25 0.79
N PRO A 35 -7.11 10.23 1.62
CA PRO A 35 -6.37 10.02 2.87
C PRO A 35 -4.86 9.99 2.66
N SER A 36 -4.39 9.33 1.60
CA SER A 36 -2.96 9.26 1.26
C SER A 36 -2.31 10.63 1.07
N ALA A 37 -3.06 11.63 0.58
CA ALA A 37 -2.55 13.01 0.48
C ALA A 37 -2.33 13.64 1.86
N LEU A 38 -3.24 13.40 2.80
CA LEU A 38 -3.14 13.90 4.18
C LEU A 38 -2.01 13.21 4.94
N TYR A 39 -1.91 11.87 4.82
CA TYR A 39 -0.77 11.12 5.37
C TYR A 39 0.56 11.60 4.82
N LEU A 40 0.62 11.92 3.52
CA LEU A 40 1.82 12.43 2.88
C LEU A 40 2.23 13.79 3.45
N ILE A 41 1.28 14.70 3.67
CA ILE A 41 1.54 16.00 4.33
C ILE A 41 2.06 15.76 5.75
N LYS A 42 1.40 14.93 6.54
CA LYS A 42 1.83 14.63 7.92
C LYS A 42 3.21 13.98 7.98
N SER A 43 3.47 12.95 7.14
CA SER A 43 4.75 12.24 7.15
C SER A 43 5.94 13.10 6.71
N GLU A 44 5.72 14.02 5.76
CA GLU A 44 6.80 14.77 5.12
C GLU A 44 7.02 16.16 5.75
N LEU A 45 5.98 16.76 6.31
CA LEU A 45 6.02 18.11 6.86
C LEU A 45 5.83 18.14 8.38
N GLY A 46 5.27 17.08 8.97
CA GLY A 46 5.05 16.95 10.41
C GLY A 46 4.12 18.03 10.97
N ASP A 47 4.31 18.35 12.23
CA ASP A 47 3.54 19.38 12.94
C ASP A 47 3.96 20.81 12.60
N ARG A 48 4.87 20.97 11.64
CA ARG A 48 5.24 22.31 11.10
C ARG A 48 4.14 22.94 10.24
N VAL A 49 3.12 22.14 9.88
CA VAL A 49 1.94 22.58 9.10
C VAL A 49 0.70 22.43 9.96
N ASP A 50 -0.08 23.51 10.12
CA ASP A 50 -1.43 23.42 10.74
C ASP A 50 -2.42 22.91 9.69
N LEU A 51 -2.68 21.60 9.75
CA LEU A 51 -3.56 20.88 8.81
C LEU A 51 -4.91 20.62 9.48
N ARG A 52 -5.97 21.14 8.86
CA ARG A 52 -7.34 21.04 9.41
C ARG A 52 -8.35 20.52 8.41
N LEU A 53 -9.37 19.87 8.94
CA LEU A 53 -10.54 19.37 8.20
C LEU A 53 -11.76 20.21 8.55
N TYR A 54 -12.43 20.75 7.54
CA TYR A 54 -13.74 21.39 7.70
C TYR A 54 -14.76 20.37 8.21
N ASN A 55 -15.43 20.68 9.34
CA ASN A 55 -16.21 19.70 10.10
C ASN A 55 -17.70 20.00 10.18
N GLU A 56 -18.26 20.89 9.36
CA GLU A 56 -19.70 21.09 9.31
C GLU A 56 -20.38 20.18 8.29
N THR A 57 -21.42 19.48 8.73
CA THR A 57 -22.21 18.57 7.88
C THR A 57 -23.32 19.26 7.10
N SER A 58 -23.72 20.48 7.53
CA SER A 58 -24.83 21.25 6.95
C SER A 58 -24.44 22.02 5.68
N ARG A 59 -23.14 22.22 5.43
CA ARG A 59 -22.63 22.99 4.32
C ARG A 59 -21.51 22.24 3.59
N SER A 60 -21.55 22.28 2.26
CA SER A 60 -20.44 21.75 1.44
C SER A 60 -19.24 22.70 1.49
N PHE A 61 -18.04 22.15 1.67
CA PHE A 61 -16.78 22.89 1.62
C PHE A 61 -16.06 22.61 0.31
N HIS A 62 -16.03 23.57 -0.61
CA HIS A 62 -15.37 23.41 -1.92
C HIS A 62 -14.61 24.67 -2.41
N PRO A 63 -14.10 25.54 -1.53
CA PRO A 63 -13.27 26.66 -1.97
C PRO A 63 -11.94 26.16 -2.54
N LYS A 64 -11.38 26.96 -3.44
CA LYS A 64 -10.05 26.81 -3.98
C LYS A 64 -9.41 28.18 -3.91
N SER A 65 -8.69 28.44 -2.84
CA SER A 65 -8.03 29.69 -2.59
C SER A 65 -6.63 29.48 -2.02
N TYR A 66 -5.74 30.36 -2.39
CA TYR A 66 -4.35 30.37 -1.94
C TYR A 66 -4.06 31.78 -1.42
N ILE A 67 -3.59 31.89 -0.19
CA ILE A 67 -3.31 33.16 0.49
C ILE A 67 -1.82 33.20 0.78
N PHE A 68 -1.16 34.23 0.30
CA PHE A 68 0.27 34.45 0.48
C PHE A 68 0.49 35.76 1.23
N HIS A 69 1.29 35.69 2.29
CA HIS A 69 1.72 36.84 3.07
C HIS A 69 3.20 37.12 2.77
N TYR A 70 3.49 38.34 2.29
CA TYR A 70 4.82 38.84 2.06
C TYR A 70 5.14 39.99 3.01
N GLU A 71 6.37 40.43 3.04
CA GLU A 71 6.79 41.56 3.90
C GLU A 71 6.09 42.88 3.55
N SER A 72 5.78 43.11 2.29
CA SER A 72 5.27 44.40 1.80
C SER A 72 3.82 44.36 1.27
N SER A 73 3.26 43.16 1.07
CA SER A 73 1.91 42.99 0.52
C SER A 73 1.37 41.60 0.82
N ASN A 74 0.07 41.45 0.70
CA ASN A 74 -0.60 40.15 0.83
C ASN A 74 -1.45 39.87 -0.40
N GLU A 75 -1.49 38.63 -0.84
CA GLU A 75 -2.18 38.24 -2.07
C GLU A 75 -3.12 37.07 -1.83
N ILE A 76 -4.25 37.10 -2.52
CA ILE A 76 -5.21 35.99 -2.57
C ILE A 76 -5.42 35.59 -4.03
N TYR A 77 -5.38 34.30 -4.28
CA TYR A 77 -5.79 33.67 -5.53
C TYR A 77 -7.03 32.86 -5.29
N ILE A 78 -8.10 33.07 -6.05
CA ILE A 78 -9.36 32.35 -5.97
C ILE A 78 -9.75 31.89 -7.36
N GLY A 79 -10.15 30.62 -7.47
CA GLY A 79 -10.54 30.11 -8.78
C GLY A 79 -10.97 28.65 -8.81
N SER A 80 -10.69 27.98 -9.92
CA SER A 80 -11.04 26.59 -10.14
C SER A 80 -9.94 25.60 -9.75
N SER A 81 -8.69 26.05 -9.55
CA SER A 81 -7.51 25.21 -9.36
C SER A 81 -7.50 24.45 -8.05
N ASN A 82 -7.67 23.15 -8.12
CA ASN A 82 -7.43 22.24 -6.99
C ASN A 82 -5.92 21.94 -6.84
N ILE A 83 -5.49 21.44 -5.69
CA ILE A 83 -4.18 20.81 -5.52
C ILE A 83 -4.21 19.43 -6.20
N SER A 84 -4.12 19.41 -7.52
CA SER A 84 -4.03 18.21 -8.34
C SER A 84 -2.94 18.41 -9.41
N LYS A 85 -2.36 17.31 -9.93
CA LYS A 85 -1.32 17.41 -10.97
C LYS A 85 -1.85 18.18 -12.18
N SER A 86 -3.02 17.79 -12.70
CA SER A 86 -3.64 18.43 -13.86
C SER A 86 -3.88 19.94 -13.66
N ALA A 87 -4.45 20.34 -12.51
CA ALA A 87 -4.71 21.76 -12.25
C ALA A 87 -3.44 22.60 -12.04
N LEU A 88 -2.33 21.96 -11.65
CA LEU A 88 -1.04 22.64 -11.45
C LEU A 88 -0.14 22.65 -12.71
N THR A 89 -0.49 21.86 -13.75
CA THR A 89 0.37 21.70 -14.94
C THR A 89 -0.36 21.98 -16.27
N SER A 90 -1.26 21.07 -16.68
CA SER A 90 -1.83 21.01 -18.03
C SER A 90 -3.31 21.39 -18.10
N GLY A 91 -4.00 21.42 -16.97
CA GLY A 91 -5.43 21.77 -16.92
C GLY A 91 -5.69 23.24 -17.24
N ILE A 92 -6.83 23.52 -17.89
CA ILE A 92 -7.30 24.87 -18.10
C ILE A 92 -8.01 25.34 -16.84
N GLU A 93 -7.40 26.23 -16.10
CA GLU A 93 -7.90 26.74 -14.84
C GLU A 93 -8.01 28.26 -14.86
N TRP A 94 -9.04 28.77 -14.23
CA TRP A 94 -9.26 30.20 -14.09
C TRP A 94 -9.04 30.62 -12.63
N ASN A 95 -8.07 31.52 -12.40
CA ASN A 95 -7.81 32.09 -11.09
C ASN A 95 -7.81 33.61 -11.17
N TYR A 96 -8.50 34.24 -10.24
CA TYR A 96 -8.46 35.69 -10.04
C TYR A 96 -7.50 36.00 -8.89
N ARG A 97 -6.55 36.93 -9.14
CA ARG A 97 -5.61 37.40 -8.14
C ARG A 97 -5.95 38.82 -7.72
N PHE A 98 -5.96 39.11 -6.44
CA PHE A 98 -6.04 40.43 -5.86
C PHE A 98 -5.16 40.56 -4.62
N SER A 99 -4.84 41.80 -4.22
CA SER A 99 -3.96 42.10 -3.10
C SER A 99 -4.59 43.12 -2.16
N ASP A 100 -4.08 43.16 -0.93
CA ASP A 100 -4.47 44.16 0.06
C ASP A 100 -4.09 45.58 -0.37
N THR A 101 -3.11 45.74 -1.25
CA THR A 101 -2.69 47.04 -1.80
C THR A 101 -3.60 47.54 -2.92
N LEU A 102 -4.24 46.65 -3.69
CA LEU A 102 -5.12 46.99 -4.81
C LEU A 102 -6.59 46.98 -4.44
N ASP A 103 -7.02 46.02 -3.61
CA ASP A 103 -8.40 45.85 -3.17
C ASP A 103 -8.45 45.39 -1.71
N LYS A 104 -8.14 46.33 -0.82
CA LYS A 104 -8.04 46.08 0.61
C LYS A 104 -9.34 45.49 1.19
N LYS A 105 -10.51 46.04 0.78
CA LYS A 105 -11.80 45.64 1.29
C LYS A 105 -12.11 44.15 1.01
N ASN A 106 -11.94 43.73 -0.21
CA ASN A 106 -12.17 42.32 -0.59
C ASN A 106 -11.10 41.42 0.02
N TYR A 107 -9.84 41.86 0.07
CA TYR A 107 -8.80 41.09 0.77
C TYR A 107 -9.18 40.80 2.22
N GLU A 108 -9.55 41.82 2.99
CA GLU A 108 -9.94 41.68 4.40
C GLU A 108 -11.16 40.74 4.56
N LEU A 109 -12.17 40.85 3.68
CA LEU A 109 -13.35 40.00 3.70
C LEU A 109 -13.01 38.52 3.49
N PHE A 110 -12.21 38.20 2.46
CA PHE A 110 -11.82 36.83 2.16
C PHE A 110 -10.87 36.25 3.21
N TYR A 111 -9.95 37.06 3.72
CA TYR A 111 -9.04 36.64 4.78
C TYR A 111 -9.80 36.38 6.10
N ALA A 112 -10.70 37.26 6.49
CA ALA A 112 -11.55 37.04 7.67
C ALA A 112 -12.43 35.79 7.53
N THR A 113 -12.96 35.56 6.32
CA THR A 113 -13.71 34.32 6.04
C THR A 113 -12.84 33.08 6.20
N PHE A 114 -11.60 33.10 5.71
CA PHE A 114 -10.67 32.00 5.91
C PHE A 114 -10.36 31.78 7.39
N GLU A 115 -10.08 32.84 8.14
CA GLU A 115 -9.82 32.76 9.60
C GLU A 115 -11.00 32.15 10.35
N ASP A 116 -12.23 32.58 10.03
CA ASP A 116 -13.45 32.03 10.65
C ASP A 116 -13.62 30.53 10.35
N LEU A 117 -13.51 30.14 9.08
CA LEU A 117 -13.61 28.75 8.67
C LEU A 117 -12.50 27.88 9.29
N PHE A 118 -11.28 28.44 9.37
CA PHE A 118 -10.12 27.73 9.88
C PHE A 118 -10.18 27.55 11.41
N LEU A 119 -10.58 28.55 12.15
CA LEU A 119 -10.57 28.53 13.61
C LEU A 119 -11.86 27.96 14.21
N ASN A 120 -13.02 28.31 13.64
CA ASN A 120 -14.32 28.07 14.27
C ASN A 120 -15.08 26.88 13.62
N HIS A 121 -14.77 26.50 12.37
CA HIS A 121 -15.52 25.50 11.60
C HIS A 121 -14.67 24.31 11.15
N SER A 122 -13.49 24.13 11.74
CA SER A 122 -12.60 23.03 11.41
C SER A 122 -12.04 22.34 12.64
N ILE A 123 -11.56 21.12 12.44
CA ILE A 123 -10.83 20.35 13.45
C ILE A 123 -9.41 20.11 12.99
N ILE A 124 -8.47 20.05 13.94
CA ILE A 124 -7.09 19.66 13.65
C ILE A 124 -7.08 18.19 13.22
N ILE A 125 -6.36 17.90 12.16
CA ILE A 125 -6.13 16.51 11.73
C ILE A 125 -4.94 15.96 12.53
N ASP A 126 -5.22 15.38 13.69
CA ASP A 126 -4.31 14.55 14.41
C ASP A 126 -4.32 13.10 13.84
N ASP A 127 -3.53 12.19 14.45
CA ASP A 127 -3.40 10.82 13.96
C ASP A 127 -4.67 10.01 14.13
N GLU A 128 -5.45 10.26 15.19
CA GLU A 128 -6.73 9.58 15.40
C GLU A 128 -7.77 10.02 14.38
N GLU A 129 -7.87 11.33 14.15
CA GLU A 129 -8.77 11.89 13.14
C GLU A 129 -8.39 11.41 11.74
N LEU A 130 -7.10 11.36 11.42
CA LEU A 130 -6.60 10.88 10.14
C LEU A 130 -6.92 9.40 9.93
N LYS A 131 -6.72 8.56 10.96
CA LYS A 131 -7.12 7.14 10.95
C LYS A 131 -8.64 7.00 10.76
N ARG A 132 -9.45 7.79 11.50
CA ARG A 132 -10.91 7.81 11.38
C ARG A 132 -11.37 8.22 9.99
N TYR A 133 -10.79 9.28 9.44
CA TYR A 133 -11.07 9.75 8.08
C TYR A 133 -10.73 8.70 7.03
N SER A 134 -9.54 8.12 7.11
CA SER A 134 -9.09 7.08 6.19
C SER A 134 -10.00 5.85 6.20
N LYS A 135 -10.45 5.42 7.37
CA LYS A 135 -11.35 4.26 7.53
C LYS A 135 -12.74 4.53 6.93
N ALA A 136 -13.25 5.74 7.07
CA ALA A 136 -14.56 6.14 6.55
C ALA A 136 -14.55 6.46 5.05
N TRP A 137 -13.40 6.83 4.49
CA TRP A 137 -13.29 7.31 3.12
C TRP A 137 -13.55 6.22 2.08
N LYS A 138 -14.34 6.59 1.05
CA LYS A 138 -14.60 5.74 -0.12
C LYS A 138 -14.26 6.54 -1.38
N LYS A 139 -13.69 5.86 -2.37
CA LYS A 139 -13.40 6.51 -3.66
C LYS A 139 -14.71 6.95 -4.34
N PRO A 140 -14.86 8.24 -4.70
CA PRO A 140 -16.04 8.74 -5.38
C PRO A 140 -16.25 8.07 -6.75
N ALA A 141 -17.51 7.84 -7.12
CA ALA A 141 -17.85 7.27 -8.44
C ALA A 141 -17.40 8.19 -9.59
N VAL A 142 -17.49 9.51 -9.40
CA VAL A 142 -17.07 10.56 -10.36
C VAL A 142 -15.57 10.53 -10.66
N SER A 143 -14.74 9.99 -9.74
CA SER A 143 -13.27 9.94 -9.95
C SER A 143 -12.82 8.98 -11.04
N LYS A 144 -13.72 8.12 -11.59
CA LYS A 144 -13.38 7.26 -12.74
C LYS A 144 -13.10 8.06 -14.01
N ASP A 145 -13.79 9.16 -14.20
CA ASP A 145 -13.58 10.01 -15.39
C ASP A 145 -12.37 10.93 -15.21
N LEU A 146 -12.14 11.45 -14.00
CA LEU A 146 -10.93 12.23 -13.69
C LEU A 146 -9.65 11.38 -13.76
N ALA A 147 -9.70 10.11 -13.37
CA ALA A 147 -8.57 9.20 -13.46
C ALA A 147 -8.15 8.88 -14.91
N LYS A 148 -9.03 9.05 -15.90
CA LYS A 148 -8.66 8.92 -17.31
C LYS A 148 -7.71 10.02 -17.77
N TYR A 149 -7.89 11.24 -17.29
CA TYR A 149 -7.01 12.36 -17.61
C TYR A 149 -5.64 12.22 -16.91
N ASP A 150 -5.61 11.75 -15.65
CA ASP A 150 -4.34 11.48 -14.95
C ASP A 150 -3.57 10.28 -15.55
N ALA A 151 -4.26 9.27 -16.10
CA ALA A 151 -3.64 8.07 -16.67
C ALA A 151 -3.07 8.30 -18.10
N THR A 152 -3.65 9.21 -18.88
CA THR A 152 -3.11 9.57 -20.21
C THR A 152 -1.80 10.34 -20.10
N GLU A 153 -1.61 11.15 -19.06
CA GLU A 153 -0.36 11.88 -18.83
C GLU A 153 0.80 10.99 -18.36
N ASP A 154 0.52 9.91 -17.58
CA ASP A 154 1.55 8.92 -17.22
C ASP A 154 2.01 8.06 -18.43
N GLY A 155 1.29 8.09 -19.55
CA GLY A 155 1.62 7.37 -20.79
C GLY A 155 2.56 8.12 -21.73
N GLU A 156 2.55 9.46 -21.74
CA GLU A 156 3.36 10.27 -22.65
C GLU A 156 4.80 10.50 -22.18
N ASP A 157 5.06 10.38 -20.87
CA ASP A 157 6.42 10.46 -20.29
C ASP A 157 7.30 9.23 -20.59
N ARG A 158 6.79 8.22 -21.30
CA ARG A 158 7.57 7.01 -21.67
C ARG A 158 8.59 7.23 -22.78
N ASN A 159 8.58 8.37 -23.46
CA ASN A 159 9.47 8.68 -24.58
C ASN A 159 10.56 9.74 -24.33
N ALA A 160 10.67 10.25 -23.10
CA ALA A 160 11.78 11.13 -22.74
C ALA A 160 12.88 10.33 -22.05
N GLU A 161 13.98 10.19 -22.74
CA GLU A 161 15.32 9.75 -22.30
C GLU A 161 15.51 9.34 -20.84
N ASN A 162 15.81 8.05 -20.60
CA ASN A 162 16.59 7.49 -19.46
C ASN A 162 16.54 8.20 -18.09
N VAL A 163 15.44 8.84 -17.72
CA VAL A 163 15.17 9.20 -16.33
C VAL A 163 14.68 7.94 -15.65
N ARG A 164 15.54 7.28 -14.87
CA ARG A 164 15.17 6.16 -13.99
C ARG A 164 13.93 6.55 -13.21
N MET A 165 12.77 5.98 -13.54
CA MET A 165 11.54 6.19 -12.76
C MET A 165 11.81 5.74 -11.34
N LEU A 166 11.92 6.69 -10.42
CA LEU A 166 12.02 6.40 -9.00
C LEU A 166 10.67 5.86 -8.55
N TYR A 167 10.63 4.57 -8.20
CA TYR A 167 9.44 3.99 -7.59
C TYR A 167 9.12 4.73 -6.29
N ARG A 168 7.85 5.09 -6.12
CA ARG A 168 7.37 5.85 -4.95
C ARG A 168 6.20 5.13 -4.30
N PRO A 169 6.05 5.18 -2.97
CA PRO A 169 4.88 4.63 -2.28
C PRO A 169 3.59 5.25 -2.80
N ARG A 170 2.49 4.49 -2.87
CA ARG A 170 1.18 4.95 -3.37
C ARG A 170 0.05 4.47 -2.47
N GLY A 171 -1.01 5.27 -2.35
CA GLY A 171 -2.24 4.89 -1.66
C GLY A 171 -2.01 4.25 -0.29
N ALA A 172 -2.43 3.00 -0.11
CA ALA A 172 -2.26 2.24 1.13
C ALA A 172 -0.81 2.11 1.62
N GLN A 173 0.17 2.14 0.71
CA GLN A 173 1.58 2.07 1.11
C GLN A 173 2.01 3.32 1.89
N ILE A 174 1.49 4.49 1.54
CA ILE A 174 1.78 5.74 2.27
C ILE A 174 1.19 5.67 3.68
N GLU A 175 -0.07 5.24 3.78
CA GLU A 175 -0.76 5.07 5.05
C GLU A 175 -0.01 4.07 5.96
N ALA A 176 0.41 2.93 5.38
CA ALA A 176 1.12 1.88 6.10
C ALA A 176 2.53 2.32 6.55
N LEU A 177 3.28 3.03 5.69
CA LEU A 177 4.60 3.56 6.04
C LEU A 177 4.53 4.56 7.18
N TYR A 178 3.54 5.45 7.14
CA TYR A 178 3.28 6.38 8.23
C TYR A 178 2.99 5.63 9.53
N ALA A 179 2.05 4.68 9.51
CA ALA A 179 1.68 3.92 10.69
C ALA A 179 2.84 3.07 11.27
N LEU A 180 3.70 2.52 10.41
CA LEU A 180 4.91 1.82 10.82
C LEU A 180 5.94 2.75 11.47
N GLN A 181 6.06 3.98 10.96
CA GLN A 181 6.93 4.99 11.55
C GLN A 181 6.45 5.40 12.94
N GLU A 182 5.17 5.72 13.09
CA GLU A 182 4.55 6.06 14.37
C GLU A 182 4.74 4.95 15.39
N SER A 183 4.44 3.71 15.01
CA SER A 183 4.61 2.54 15.87
C SER A 183 6.06 2.39 16.41
N ARG A 184 7.07 2.67 15.56
CA ARG A 184 8.48 2.67 16.00
C ARG A 184 8.81 3.85 16.91
N MET A 185 8.21 5.01 16.71
CA MET A 185 8.39 6.18 17.59
C MET A 185 7.78 5.92 18.98
N GLU A 186 6.73 5.13 19.07
CA GLU A 186 6.14 4.61 20.31
C GLU A 186 6.98 3.51 20.98
N GLY A 187 8.09 3.09 20.35
CA GLY A 187 9.03 2.11 20.90
C GLY A 187 8.79 0.66 20.49
N ALA A 188 7.89 0.41 19.52
CA ALA A 188 7.66 -0.95 19.05
C ALA A 188 8.87 -1.49 18.26
N ALA A 189 9.31 -2.70 18.62
CA ALA A 189 10.37 -3.44 17.91
C ALA A 189 9.83 -4.41 16.86
N LYS A 190 8.52 -4.64 16.82
CA LYS A 190 7.84 -5.56 15.89
C LYS A 190 6.54 -4.95 15.41
N GLY A 191 6.12 -5.29 14.19
CA GLY A 191 4.83 -4.87 13.67
C GLY A 191 4.29 -5.83 12.61
N LEU A 192 2.98 -6.07 12.64
CA LEU A 192 2.26 -6.87 11.66
C LEU A 192 1.47 -5.96 10.74
N VAL A 193 1.74 -6.03 9.43
CA VAL A 193 0.90 -5.40 8.41
C VAL A 193 -0.01 -6.45 7.80
N TYR A 194 -1.29 -6.28 8.04
CA TYR A 194 -2.34 -7.03 7.37
C TYR A 194 -2.85 -6.25 6.16
N ALA A 195 -2.58 -6.74 4.95
CA ALA A 195 -3.04 -6.08 3.74
C ALA A 195 -3.41 -7.08 2.65
N ALA A 196 -4.56 -6.83 1.99
CA ALA A 196 -5.05 -7.66 0.89
C ALA A 196 -3.98 -7.88 -0.19
N THR A 197 -4.07 -9.02 -0.88
CA THR A 197 -3.21 -9.33 -2.03
C THR A 197 -3.41 -8.26 -3.12
N GLY A 198 -2.33 -7.83 -3.76
CA GLY A 198 -2.37 -6.78 -4.80
C GLY A 198 -2.09 -5.35 -4.29
N ILE A 199 -2.07 -5.10 -2.99
CA ILE A 199 -1.74 -3.77 -2.41
C ILE A 199 -0.25 -3.42 -2.57
N GLY A 200 0.60 -4.41 -2.87
CA GLY A 200 2.04 -4.21 -3.02
C GLY A 200 2.81 -4.28 -1.69
N LYS A 201 2.51 -5.28 -0.85
CA LYS A 201 3.19 -5.53 0.43
C LYS A 201 4.71 -5.62 0.29
N THR A 202 5.21 -6.28 -0.75
CA THR A 202 6.66 -6.42 -0.99
C THR A 202 7.33 -5.07 -1.28
N TYR A 203 6.67 -4.20 -2.05
CA TYR A 203 7.14 -2.82 -2.24
C TYR A 203 7.09 -2.01 -0.95
N LEU A 204 6.03 -2.17 -0.14
CA LEU A 204 5.95 -1.55 1.19
C LEU A 204 7.17 -1.92 2.03
N ALA A 205 7.51 -3.21 2.11
CA ALA A 205 8.69 -3.70 2.84
C ALA A 205 10.00 -3.11 2.28
N ALA A 206 10.13 -3.01 0.95
CA ALA A 206 11.29 -2.41 0.32
C ALA A 206 11.44 -0.92 0.68
N PHE A 207 10.34 -0.15 0.69
CA PHE A 207 10.33 1.26 1.09
C PHE A 207 10.67 1.43 2.58
N ASP A 208 9.99 0.68 3.45
CA ASP A 208 10.16 0.81 4.89
C ASP A 208 11.58 0.42 5.35
N SER A 209 12.15 -0.61 4.71
CA SER A 209 13.51 -1.06 4.99
C SER A 209 14.62 -0.22 4.37
N ALA A 210 14.30 0.80 3.55
CA ALA A 210 15.29 1.52 2.75
C ALA A 210 16.38 2.23 3.56
N LYS A 211 16.08 2.65 4.79
CA LYS A 211 17.02 3.32 5.71
C LYS A 211 17.99 2.37 6.43
N TYR A 212 17.71 1.05 6.43
CA TYR A 212 18.51 0.06 7.13
C TYR A 212 19.61 -0.52 6.22
N LYS A 213 20.78 -0.77 6.78
CA LYS A 213 21.94 -1.25 6.01
C LYS A 213 21.87 -2.76 5.76
N ARG A 214 21.49 -3.54 6.78
CA ARG A 214 21.40 -5.00 6.71
C ARG A 214 19.96 -5.45 6.87
N VAL A 215 19.40 -6.02 5.81
CA VAL A 215 17.99 -6.42 5.74
C VAL A 215 17.88 -7.89 5.38
N LEU A 216 17.04 -8.61 6.11
CA LEU A 216 16.66 -9.98 5.82
C LEU A 216 15.21 -10.04 5.34
N PHE A 217 14.97 -10.65 4.19
CA PHE A 217 13.63 -10.97 3.69
C PHE A 217 13.45 -12.49 3.68
N VAL A 218 12.43 -12.99 4.40
CA VAL A 218 12.18 -14.41 4.58
C VAL A 218 10.86 -14.81 3.94
N ALA A 219 10.87 -15.84 3.09
CA ALA A 219 9.68 -16.44 2.50
C ALA A 219 9.82 -17.95 2.33
N HIS A 220 8.72 -18.64 2.09
CA HIS A 220 8.70 -20.10 1.98
C HIS A 220 8.96 -20.66 0.56
N ARG A 221 8.80 -19.82 -0.48
CA ARG A 221 8.98 -20.24 -1.89
C ARG A 221 10.04 -19.42 -2.59
N GLU A 222 10.88 -20.09 -3.40
CA GLU A 222 11.93 -19.45 -4.20
C GLU A 222 11.36 -18.40 -5.17
N GLU A 223 10.18 -18.66 -5.74
CA GLU A 223 9.51 -17.72 -6.68
C GLU A 223 9.18 -16.40 -6.00
N ILE A 224 8.72 -16.44 -4.75
CA ILE A 224 8.43 -15.22 -3.95
C ILE A 224 9.72 -14.45 -3.70
N LEU A 225 10.81 -15.13 -3.34
CA LEU A 225 12.12 -14.50 -3.14
C LEU A 225 12.61 -13.80 -4.40
N LYS A 226 12.52 -14.45 -5.56
CA LYS A 226 12.91 -13.88 -6.86
C LYS A 226 12.08 -12.65 -7.23
N GLN A 227 10.77 -12.68 -6.99
CA GLN A 227 9.89 -11.53 -7.21
C GLN A 227 10.19 -10.39 -6.24
N ALA A 228 10.49 -10.71 -4.99
CA ALA A 228 10.84 -9.73 -3.97
C ALA A 228 12.15 -8.98 -4.33
N VAL A 229 13.18 -9.68 -4.81
CA VAL A 229 14.42 -9.05 -5.29
C VAL A 229 14.14 -7.98 -6.35
N VAL A 230 13.24 -8.25 -7.30
CA VAL A 230 12.89 -7.27 -8.34
C VAL A 230 12.26 -6.02 -7.72
N SER A 231 11.33 -6.21 -6.78
CA SER A 231 10.69 -5.09 -6.08
C SER A 231 11.69 -4.26 -5.27
N PHE A 232 12.63 -4.92 -4.59
CA PHE A 232 13.68 -4.27 -3.83
C PHE A 232 14.67 -3.51 -4.72
N LYS A 233 15.09 -4.09 -5.86
CA LYS A 233 15.95 -3.42 -6.85
C LYS A 233 15.33 -2.13 -7.39
N ASN A 234 14.02 -2.12 -7.57
CA ASN A 234 13.28 -0.94 -8.03
C ASN A 234 13.27 0.20 -7.00
N VAL A 235 13.38 -0.11 -5.71
CA VAL A 235 13.35 0.86 -4.61
C VAL A 235 14.75 1.21 -4.12
N ARG A 236 15.61 0.21 -3.97
CA ARG A 236 16.95 0.30 -3.36
C ARG A 236 18.03 -0.03 -4.41
N ASN A 237 18.11 0.74 -5.47
CA ASN A 237 18.97 0.47 -6.63
C ASN A 237 20.48 0.43 -6.34
N SER A 238 20.92 1.00 -5.23
CA SER A 238 22.34 1.00 -4.79
C SER A 238 22.70 -0.13 -3.83
N ALA A 239 21.72 -0.94 -3.38
CA ALA A 239 21.99 -2.07 -2.50
C ALA A 239 22.51 -3.29 -3.28
N ASP A 240 23.31 -4.10 -2.63
CA ASP A 240 23.70 -5.42 -3.13
C ASP A 240 22.79 -6.50 -2.52
N TYR A 241 22.52 -7.53 -3.32
CA TYR A 241 21.49 -8.52 -3.04
C TYR A 241 22.09 -9.93 -3.08
N GLY A 242 21.67 -10.76 -2.15
CA GLY A 242 22.08 -12.15 -2.09
C GLY A 242 20.95 -13.09 -1.72
N PHE A 243 21.15 -14.38 -1.95
CA PHE A 243 20.21 -15.44 -1.59
C PHE A 243 20.79 -16.35 -0.52
N PHE A 244 19.92 -16.78 0.38
CA PHE A 244 20.23 -17.81 1.36
C PHE A 244 19.16 -18.91 1.28
N ASP A 245 19.35 -19.82 0.33
CA ASP A 245 18.39 -20.87 0.01
C ASP A 245 19.06 -22.24 -0.17
N GLY A 246 18.40 -23.18 -0.83
CA GLY A 246 18.94 -24.52 -1.11
C GLY A 246 20.20 -24.52 -1.99
N LYS A 247 20.43 -23.46 -2.77
CA LYS A 247 21.50 -23.39 -3.79
C LYS A 247 22.59 -22.39 -3.41
N GLU A 248 22.20 -21.25 -2.89
CA GLU A 248 23.09 -20.12 -2.57
C GLU A 248 23.14 -19.88 -1.06
N LYS A 249 24.27 -19.42 -0.55
CA LYS A 249 24.54 -19.15 0.88
C LYS A 249 25.26 -17.82 1.05
N ASP A 250 24.76 -16.77 0.40
CA ASP A 250 25.31 -15.42 0.52
C ASP A 250 25.15 -14.91 1.94
N ARG A 251 26.21 -14.27 2.48
CA ARG A 251 26.23 -13.70 3.83
C ARG A 251 26.60 -12.22 3.87
N ASP A 252 27.45 -11.78 2.95
CA ASP A 252 28.04 -10.44 2.99
C ASP A 252 27.26 -9.39 2.20
N LYS A 253 25.98 -9.67 1.90
CA LYS A 253 25.12 -8.77 1.14
C LYS A 253 24.27 -7.87 2.07
N SER A 254 24.01 -6.65 1.62
CA SER A 254 23.19 -5.72 2.39
C SER A 254 21.72 -6.15 2.48
N VAL A 255 21.20 -6.86 1.49
CA VAL A 255 19.86 -7.43 1.54
C VAL A 255 19.93 -8.91 1.19
N ILE A 256 19.56 -9.77 2.13
CA ILE A 256 19.53 -11.22 1.96
C ILE A 256 18.09 -11.71 1.86
N PHE A 257 17.81 -12.50 0.82
CA PHE A 257 16.53 -13.16 0.60
C PHE A 257 16.68 -14.64 0.97
N ALA A 258 16.06 -15.02 2.07
CA ALA A 258 16.24 -16.34 2.65
C ALA A 258 15.00 -17.23 2.53
N SER A 259 15.20 -18.47 2.15
CA SER A 259 14.21 -19.52 2.24
C SER A 259 14.07 -19.99 3.70
N VAL A 260 12.85 -20.03 4.21
CA VAL A 260 12.56 -20.59 5.55
C VAL A 260 13.09 -22.01 5.70
N ALA A 261 12.92 -22.85 4.67
CA ALA A 261 13.35 -24.25 4.71
C ALA A 261 14.88 -24.40 4.87
N THR A 262 15.64 -23.39 4.47
CA THR A 262 17.09 -23.37 4.66
C THR A 262 17.46 -22.63 5.94
N LEU A 263 17.14 -21.33 6.05
CA LEU A 263 17.57 -20.50 7.18
C LEU A 263 17.01 -21.00 8.51
N GLY A 264 15.79 -21.57 8.53
CA GLY A 264 15.17 -22.11 9.75
C GLY A 264 15.78 -23.40 10.30
N ARG A 265 16.88 -23.89 9.73
CA ARG A 265 17.64 -25.00 10.28
C ARG A 265 18.59 -24.51 11.38
N THR A 266 18.70 -25.28 12.45
CA THR A 266 19.52 -24.92 13.62
C THR A 266 21.01 -24.72 13.27
N GLU A 267 21.50 -25.39 12.22
CA GLU A 267 22.89 -25.27 11.73
C GLU A 267 23.24 -23.87 11.23
N TYR A 268 22.26 -23.06 10.82
CA TYR A 268 22.47 -21.70 10.30
C TYR A 268 22.13 -20.59 11.29
N LEU A 269 21.39 -20.89 12.36
CA LEU A 269 20.99 -19.93 13.40
C LEU A 269 22.01 -19.98 14.54
N ASN A 270 23.21 -19.47 14.30
CA ASN A 270 24.31 -19.38 15.27
C ASN A 270 25.28 -18.26 14.90
N GLU A 271 26.15 -17.88 15.84
CA GLU A 271 27.12 -16.80 15.72
C GLU A 271 28.13 -16.97 14.57
N THR A 272 28.38 -18.20 14.12
CA THR A 272 29.32 -18.48 13.01
C THR A 272 28.73 -18.08 11.66
N TYR A 273 27.43 -18.23 11.47
CA TYR A 273 26.74 -17.85 10.24
C TYR A 273 26.24 -16.42 10.29
N PHE A 274 25.39 -16.10 11.26
CA PHE A 274 24.81 -14.79 11.46
C PHE A 274 24.68 -14.53 12.95
N PRO A 275 25.38 -13.55 13.53
CA PRO A 275 25.08 -13.07 14.89
C PRO A 275 23.61 -12.70 15.03
N ALA A 276 23.06 -12.83 16.23
CA ALA A 276 21.63 -12.57 16.47
C ALA A 276 21.20 -11.14 16.08
N ASP A 277 22.09 -10.17 16.20
CA ASP A 277 21.92 -8.75 15.85
C ASP A 277 22.42 -8.39 14.43
N TYR A 278 22.77 -9.41 13.60
CA TYR A 278 23.35 -9.16 12.29
C TYR A 278 22.47 -8.34 11.37
N PHE A 279 21.17 -8.59 11.37
CA PHE A 279 20.21 -7.84 10.57
C PHE A 279 19.55 -6.73 11.37
N GLU A 280 19.62 -5.51 10.87
CA GLU A 280 18.94 -4.36 11.46
C GLU A 280 17.41 -4.42 11.24
N TYR A 281 16.98 -5.05 10.14
CA TYR A 281 15.58 -5.15 9.75
C TYR A 281 15.27 -6.55 9.21
N VAL A 282 14.26 -7.19 9.79
CA VAL A 282 13.82 -8.53 9.37
C VAL A 282 12.39 -8.46 8.85
N ILE A 283 12.16 -8.99 7.66
CA ILE A 283 10.85 -9.07 7.02
C ILE A 283 10.45 -10.53 6.91
N ILE A 284 9.28 -10.86 7.42
CA ILE A 284 8.68 -12.19 7.28
C ILE A 284 7.46 -12.07 6.39
N ASP A 285 7.55 -12.57 5.18
CA ASP A 285 6.41 -12.63 4.25
C ASP A 285 5.54 -13.85 4.54
N GLU A 286 4.24 -13.75 4.24
CA GLU A 286 3.21 -14.72 4.61
C GLU A 286 3.27 -15.07 6.11
N PHE A 287 3.27 -14.03 6.94
CA PHE A 287 3.45 -14.11 8.39
C PHE A 287 2.47 -15.03 9.11
N HIS A 288 1.35 -15.39 8.48
CA HIS A 288 0.43 -16.40 9.00
C HIS A 288 1.09 -17.79 9.17
N HIS A 289 2.24 -18.02 8.57
CA HIS A 289 3.06 -19.23 8.80
C HIS A 289 4.04 -19.10 9.98
N ALA A 290 4.18 -17.92 10.60
CA ALA A 290 5.17 -17.64 11.63
C ALA A 290 5.07 -18.52 12.90
N VAL A 291 3.94 -19.15 13.11
CA VAL A 291 3.72 -20.11 14.22
C VAL A 291 4.29 -21.52 13.96
N THR A 292 4.80 -21.79 12.75
CA THR A 292 5.45 -23.07 12.45
C THR A 292 6.90 -23.07 12.98
N ASP A 293 7.42 -24.24 13.35
CA ASP A 293 8.70 -24.36 14.07
C ASP A 293 9.89 -23.69 13.33
N GLN A 294 9.92 -23.77 12.00
CA GLN A 294 11.01 -23.18 11.22
C GLN A 294 10.99 -21.65 11.23
N TYR A 295 9.80 -21.05 11.03
CA TYR A 295 9.65 -19.60 11.11
C TYR A 295 9.89 -19.10 12.54
N ARG A 296 9.33 -19.81 13.52
CA ARG A 296 9.45 -19.45 14.93
C ARG A 296 10.92 -19.38 15.37
N ARG A 297 11.75 -20.35 14.98
CA ARG A 297 13.18 -20.33 15.26
C ARG A 297 13.88 -19.10 14.66
N ILE A 298 13.52 -18.68 13.46
CA ILE A 298 14.08 -17.48 12.82
C ILE A 298 13.70 -16.22 13.62
N VAL A 299 12.41 -16.09 13.96
CA VAL A 299 11.87 -14.92 14.68
C VAL A 299 12.41 -14.84 16.10
N GLU A 300 12.61 -15.97 16.79
CA GLU A 300 13.16 -16.03 18.15
C GLU A 300 14.68 -15.83 18.18
N TYR A 301 15.39 -16.21 17.11
CA TYR A 301 16.84 -16.10 17.06
C TYR A 301 17.31 -14.67 16.77
N PHE A 302 16.78 -14.02 15.71
CA PHE A 302 17.23 -12.69 15.32
C PHE A 302 16.66 -11.60 16.21
N GLN A 303 17.50 -10.62 16.53
CA GLN A 303 17.19 -9.44 17.35
C GLN A 303 17.37 -8.15 16.52
N PRO A 304 16.53 -7.92 15.50
CA PRO A 304 16.63 -6.73 14.66
C PRO A 304 16.16 -5.48 15.43
N GLN A 305 16.52 -4.30 14.92
CA GLN A 305 15.90 -3.05 15.37
C GLN A 305 14.39 -3.01 15.10
N PHE A 306 13.95 -3.68 14.02
CA PHE A 306 12.53 -3.85 13.73
C PHE A 306 12.25 -5.15 12.96
N LEU A 307 11.22 -5.87 13.36
CA LEU A 307 10.68 -7.04 12.67
C LEU A 307 9.33 -6.69 12.04
N LEU A 308 9.23 -6.83 10.72
CA LEU A 308 8.01 -6.62 9.96
C LEU A 308 7.39 -7.95 9.52
N GLY A 309 6.21 -8.25 10.03
CA GLY A 309 5.36 -9.32 9.51
C GLY A 309 4.43 -8.80 8.41
N LEU A 310 4.34 -9.51 7.29
CA LEU A 310 3.41 -9.22 6.20
C LEU A 310 2.46 -10.39 5.99
N THR A 311 1.15 -10.12 5.95
CA THR A 311 0.15 -11.15 5.63
C THR A 311 -1.06 -10.58 4.91
N ALA A 312 -1.70 -11.41 4.08
CA ALA A 312 -3.01 -11.11 3.50
C ALA A 312 -4.16 -11.73 4.30
N THR A 313 -3.87 -12.69 5.18
CA THR A 313 -4.84 -13.48 5.96
C THR A 313 -4.32 -13.66 7.38
N PRO A 314 -4.71 -12.80 8.33
CA PRO A 314 -4.23 -12.90 9.70
C PRO A 314 -4.89 -14.07 10.46
N GLU A 315 -6.10 -14.44 10.08
CA GLU A 315 -6.84 -15.52 10.73
C GLU A 315 -6.40 -16.90 10.20
N ARG A 316 -6.14 -17.81 11.12
CA ARG A 316 -5.81 -19.19 10.82
C ARG A 316 -6.90 -20.13 11.33
N MET A 317 -7.19 -21.16 10.55
CA MET A 317 -8.16 -22.21 10.94
C MET A 317 -7.68 -23.08 12.11
N ASP A 318 -6.37 -23.07 12.42
CA ASP A 318 -5.79 -23.87 13.52
C ASP A 318 -5.77 -23.16 14.88
N GLY A 319 -6.37 -21.96 14.98
CA GLY A 319 -6.51 -21.19 16.22
C GLY A 319 -5.19 -20.64 16.81
N LYS A 320 -4.05 -20.83 16.14
CA LYS A 320 -2.77 -20.30 16.61
C LYS A 320 -2.69 -18.79 16.39
N ASN A 321 -2.28 -18.07 17.43
CA ASN A 321 -2.27 -16.62 17.45
C ASN A 321 -0.96 -16.06 16.90
N ILE A 322 -0.99 -15.47 15.72
CA ILE A 322 0.17 -14.79 15.11
C ILE A 322 0.42 -13.40 15.70
N TYR A 323 -0.60 -12.80 16.31
CA TYR A 323 -0.49 -11.46 16.88
C TYR A 323 0.45 -11.42 18.08
N GLU A 324 0.49 -12.49 18.88
CA GLU A 324 1.39 -12.62 20.01
C GLU A 324 2.87 -12.50 19.59
N ILE A 325 3.24 -13.04 18.43
CA ILE A 325 4.63 -12.98 17.91
C ILE A 325 5.05 -11.53 17.63
N CYS A 326 4.12 -10.68 17.24
CA CYS A 326 4.34 -9.25 17.01
C CYS A 326 3.90 -8.37 18.18
N ASP A 327 3.84 -8.93 19.40
CA ASP A 327 3.48 -8.22 20.63
C ASP A 327 2.11 -7.50 20.50
N TYR A 328 1.18 -8.09 19.72
CA TYR A 328 -0.15 -7.55 19.36
C TYR A 328 -0.09 -6.21 18.61
N ASN A 329 1.08 -5.80 18.13
CA ASN A 329 1.24 -4.57 17.37
C ASN A 329 0.86 -4.77 15.91
N VAL A 330 -0.26 -4.17 15.49
CA VAL A 330 -0.77 -4.16 14.10
C VAL A 330 -0.90 -2.71 13.62
N PRO A 331 0.22 -2.07 13.23
CA PRO A 331 0.22 -0.66 12.82
C PRO A 331 -0.74 -0.36 11.67
N TYR A 332 -0.87 -1.29 10.72
CA TYR A 332 -1.73 -1.07 9.57
C TYR A 332 -2.50 -2.32 9.15
N GLN A 333 -3.78 -2.12 8.85
CA GLN A 333 -4.62 -3.17 8.28
C GLN A 333 -5.53 -2.61 7.18
N ILE A 334 -5.68 -3.38 6.09
CA ILE A 334 -6.66 -3.11 5.03
C ILE A 334 -7.17 -4.42 4.43
N SER A 335 -8.47 -4.64 4.58
CA SER A 335 -9.15 -5.79 4.00
C SER A 335 -9.34 -5.64 2.48
N LEU A 336 -9.64 -6.77 1.80
CA LEU A 336 -9.97 -6.75 0.37
C LEU A 336 -11.16 -5.81 0.07
N LYS A 337 -12.20 -5.85 0.90
CA LYS A 337 -13.38 -5.00 0.75
C LYS A 337 -13.05 -3.52 0.88
N GLU A 338 -12.24 -3.16 1.87
CA GLU A 338 -11.79 -1.78 2.07
C GLU A 338 -10.90 -1.30 0.92
N ALA A 339 -9.98 -2.14 0.46
CA ALA A 339 -9.10 -1.82 -0.66
C ALA A 339 -9.88 -1.60 -1.97
N ILE A 340 -10.94 -2.37 -2.21
CA ILE A 340 -11.85 -2.16 -3.34
C ILE A 340 -12.65 -0.86 -3.16
N ASN A 341 -13.22 -0.62 -1.99
CA ASN A 341 -13.98 0.60 -1.70
C ASN A 341 -13.13 1.87 -1.83
N LYS A 342 -11.85 1.80 -1.43
CA LYS A 342 -10.88 2.87 -1.62
C LYS A 342 -10.36 2.97 -3.08
N GLY A 343 -10.78 2.06 -3.96
CA GLY A 343 -10.36 2.01 -5.37
C GLY A 343 -8.88 1.69 -5.58
N MET A 344 -8.24 1.06 -4.59
CA MET A 344 -6.88 0.56 -4.68
C MET A 344 -6.82 -0.79 -5.39
N LEU A 345 -7.91 -1.56 -5.31
CA LEU A 345 -8.14 -2.79 -6.04
C LEU A 345 -9.42 -2.68 -6.86
N VAL A 346 -9.48 -3.42 -7.96
CA VAL A 346 -10.68 -3.48 -8.82
C VAL A 346 -11.74 -4.37 -8.20
N PRO A 347 -13.04 -4.04 -8.34
CA PRO A 347 -14.12 -4.94 -7.97
C PRO A 347 -14.13 -6.16 -8.88
N PHE A 348 -14.67 -7.27 -8.37
CA PHE A 348 -14.83 -8.50 -9.13
C PHE A 348 -16.28 -9.01 -9.04
N HIS A 349 -16.67 -9.84 -10.01
CA HIS A 349 -17.92 -10.59 -9.99
C HIS A 349 -17.60 -12.05 -9.66
N TYR A 350 -18.25 -12.58 -8.64
CA TYR A 350 -18.14 -13.99 -8.27
C TYR A 350 -19.32 -14.78 -8.82
N TYR A 351 -19.02 -15.86 -9.55
CA TYR A 351 -20.01 -16.76 -10.09
C TYR A 351 -19.78 -18.17 -9.55
N GLY A 352 -20.72 -18.67 -8.77
CA GLY A 352 -20.75 -20.07 -8.36
C GLY A 352 -21.32 -20.92 -9.50
N VAL A 353 -20.59 -21.93 -9.91
CA VAL A 353 -21.06 -22.93 -10.91
C VAL A 353 -21.11 -24.28 -10.24
N TYR A 354 -22.30 -24.85 -10.22
CA TYR A 354 -22.49 -26.23 -9.73
C TYR A 354 -22.05 -27.21 -10.80
N ASP A 355 -21.22 -28.17 -10.44
CA ASP A 355 -20.91 -29.33 -11.26
C ASP A 355 -21.50 -30.61 -10.62
N GLU A 356 -21.78 -31.63 -11.44
CA GLU A 356 -22.37 -32.89 -11.00
C GLU A 356 -21.32 -33.92 -10.55
N THR A 357 -20.08 -33.49 -10.29
CA THR A 357 -19.02 -34.37 -9.83
C THR A 357 -19.38 -34.95 -8.44
N ASP A 358 -19.41 -36.27 -8.30
CA ASP A 358 -19.64 -36.92 -7.02
C ASP A 358 -18.36 -36.97 -6.20
N TYR A 359 -18.37 -36.25 -5.06
CA TYR A 359 -17.27 -36.20 -4.10
C TYR A 359 -17.44 -37.16 -2.91
N SER A 360 -18.57 -37.86 -2.82
CA SER A 360 -18.93 -38.66 -1.64
C SER A 360 -17.98 -39.84 -1.39
N GLY A 361 -17.37 -40.36 -2.46
CA GLY A 361 -16.40 -41.46 -2.41
C GLY A 361 -14.95 -41.03 -2.19
N LEU A 362 -14.65 -39.72 -2.17
CA LEU A 362 -13.26 -39.22 -2.08
C LEU A 362 -12.77 -39.19 -0.63
N ARG A 363 -11.56 -39.69 -0.39
CA ARG A 363 -10.93 -39.64 0.93
C ARG A 363 -10.51 -38.23 1.31
N ILE A 364 -10.69 -37.92 2.59
CA ILE A 364 -10.21 -36.68 3.18
C ILE A 364 -8.96 -36.96 4.02
N VAL A 365 -7.82 -36.41 3.61
CA VAL A 365 -6.54 -36.52 4.30
C VAL A 365 -6.16 -35.13 4.86
N LYS A 366 -6.04 -35.02 6.20
CA LYS A 366 -5.71 -33.76 6.88
C LYS A 366 -6.64 -32.58 6.50
N GLY A 367 -7.95 -32.84 6.36
CA GLY A 367 -8.95 -31.82 6.04
C GLY A 367 -8.99 -31.39 4.56
N ARG A 368 -8.33 -32.11 3.66
CA ARG A 368 -8.36 -31.91 2.20
C ARG A 368 -8.66 -33.23 1.50
N TYR A 369 -9.32 -33.16 0.35
CA TYR A 369 -9.47 -34.31 -0.50
C TYR A 369 -8.12 -34.84 -0.97
N ASP A 370 -7.99 -36.17 -1.11
CA ASP A 370 -6.80 -36.81 -1.66
C ASP A 370 -6.58 -36.36 -3.11
N GLU A 371 -5.37 -35.89 -3.42
CA GLU A 371 -5.06 -35.30 -4.74
C GLU A 371 -5.15 -36.32 -5.87
N GLN A 372 -4.79 -37.57 -5.62
CA GLN A 372 -4.84 -38.61 -6.63
C GLN A 372 -6.29 -38.97 -6.98
N GLU A 373 -7.14 -39.07 -5.98
CA GLU A 373 -8.57 -39.32 -6.20
C GLU A 373 -9.30 -38.15 -6.86
N LEU A 374 -8.93 -36.88 -6.54
CA LEU A 374 -9.41 -35.72 -7.26
C LEU A 374 -8.97 -35.72 -8.72
N ASN A 375 -7.72 -36.10 -9.01
CA ASN A 375 -7.27 -36.23 -10.39
C ASN A 375 -8.06 -37.26 -11.17
N GLN A 376 -8.38 -38.41 -10.57
CA GLN A 376 -9.20 -39.44 -11.22
C GLN A 376 -10.63 -38.94 -11.51
N ALA A 377 -11.19 -38.08 -10.62
CA ALA A 377 -12.53 -37.53 -10.80
C ALA A 377 -12.58 -36.42 -11.88
N TYR A 378 -11.47 -35.71 -12.13
CA TYR A 378 -11.44 -34.54 -12.99
C TYR A 378 -10.81 -34.77 -14.35
N ILE A 379 -9.68 -35.53 -14.41
CA ILE A 379 -8.95 -35.75 -15.67
C ILE A 379 -9.77 -36.65 -16.58
N GLY A 380 -9.97 -36.25 -17.86
CA GLY A 380 -10.77 -36.96 -18.85
C GLY A 380 -12.29 -36.84 -18.65
N ASN A 381 -12.76 -35.94 -17.76
CA ASN A 381 -14.18 -35.73 -17.55
C ASN A 381 -14.74 -34.70 -18.55
N GLU A 382 -15.10 -35.16 -19.74
CA GLU A 382 -15.59 -34.32 -20.85
C GLU A 382 -16.78 -33.43 -20.43
N ARG A 383 -17.77 -33.97 -19.69
CA ARG A 383 -18.94 -33.19 -19.22
C ARG A 383 -18.52 -31.99 -18.37
N ARG A 384 -17.50 -32.18 -17.53
CA ARG A 384 -16.95 -31.11 -16.70
C ARG A 384 -16.22 -30.06 -17.56
N TYR A 385 -15.46 -30.49 -18.55
CA TYR A 385 -14.77 -29.58 -19.47
C TYR A 385 -15.75 -28.75 -20.29
N ASP A 386 -16.78 -29.37 -20.85
CA ASP A 386 -17.86 -28.67 -21.55
C ASP A 386 -18.56 -27.64 -20.67
N LEU A 387 -18.83 -28.00 -19.40
CA LEU A 387 -19.44 -27.08 -18.44
C LEU A 387 -18.56 -25.86 -18.17
N ILE A 388 -17.28 -26.08 -17.90
CA ILE A 388 -16.30 -25.01 -17.66
C ILE A 388 -16.16 -24.14 -18.89
N TYR A 389 -16.01 -24.74 -20.09
CA TYR A 389 -15.90 -24.02 -21.36
C TYR A 389 -17.16 -23.19 -21.65
N LYS A 390 -18.36 -23.72 -21.42
CA LYS A 390 -19.63 -23.00 -21.55
C LYS A 390 -19.64 -21.72 -20.71
N TYR A 391 -19.26 -21.80 -19.42
CA TYR A 391 -19.24 -20.64 -18.55
C TYR A 391 -18.10 -19.69 -18.86
N TYR A 392 -16.93 -20.19 -19.23
CA TYR A 392 -15.84 -19.35 -19.75
C TYR A 392 -16.29 -18.53 -20.96
N ARG A 393 -16.97 -19.14 -21.92
CA ARG A 393 -17.53 -18.45 -23.10
C ARG A 393 -18.61 -17.44 -22.73
N LYS A 394 -19.44 -17.73 -21.75
CA LYS A 394 -20.50 -16.83 -21.27
C LYS A 394 -19.93 -15.58 -20.60
N TYR A 395 -18.88 -15.72 -19.81
CA TYR A 395 -18.29 -14.64 -19.01
C TYR A 395 -16.93 -14.19 -19.55
N ARG A 396 -16.79 -14.18 -20.86
CA ARG A 396 -15.52 -13.85 -21.55
C ARG A 396 -14.71 -12.76 -20.87
N SER A 397 -13.39 -12.97 -20.76
CA SER A 397 -12.41 -11.93 -20.50
C SER A 397 -11.26 -12.02 -21.52
N LEU A 398 -10.49 -10.92 -21.65
CA LEU A 398 -9.31 -10.89 -22.53
C LEU A 398 -8.17 -11.77 -22.01
N ARG A 399 -8.17 -12.05 -20.70
CA ARG A 399 -7.19 -12.88 -20.04
C ARG A 399 -7.89 -13.73 -18.99
N ALA A 400 -7.56 -15.01 -18.92
CA ALA A 400 -8.08 -15.93 -17.93
C ALA A 400 -6.93 -16.72 -17.29
N ILE A 401 -7.12 -17.11 -16.04
CA ILE A 401 -6.22 -18.01 -15.28
C ILE A 401 -7.09 -19.13 -14.74
N GLY A 402 -6.71 -20.38 -15.04
CA GLY A 402 -7.33 -21.57 -14.48
C GLY A 402 -6.54 -22.08 -13.27
N PHE A 403 -7.24 -22.40 -12.18
CA PHE A 403 -6.67 -23.06 -11.02
C PHE A 403 -7.19 -24.50 -10.96
N CYS A 404 -6.27 -25.46 -10.96
CA CYS A 404 -6.57 -26.87 -10.97
C CYS A 404 -6.11 -27.53 -9.67
N CYS A 405 -6.62 -28.73 -9.35
CA CYS A 405 -6.26 -29.47 -8.14
C CYS A 405 -4.81 -29.99 -8.18
N SER A 406 -4.25 -30.20 -9.37
CA SER A 406 -2.88 -30.65 -9.56
C SER A 406 -2.28 -30.09 -10.87
N ARG A 407 -0.97 -30.25 -11.03
CA ARG A 407 -0.25 -29.91 -12.27
C ARG A 407 -0.75 -30.75 -13.46
N GLN A 408 -0.96 -32.04 -13.25
CA GLN A 408 -1.48 -32.93 -14.29
C GLN A 408 -2.87 -32.52 -14.75
N HIS A 409 -3.77 -32.17 -13.83
CA HIS A 409 -5.08 -31.64 -14.17
C HIS A 409 -5.00 -30.31 -14.94
N ALA A 410 -4.03 -29.43 -14.62
CA ALA A 410 -3.84 -28.20 -15.36
C ALA A 410 -3.34 -28.43 -16.79
N GLU A 411 -2.45 -29.41 -16.99
CA GLU A 411 -1.96 -29.81 -18.30
C GLU A 411 -3.08 -30.44 -19.16
N ASP A 412 -3.94 -31.23 -18.55
CA ASP A 412 -5.11 -31.85 -19.20
C ASP A 412 -6.13 -30.77 -19.62
N MET A 413 -6.51 -29.93 -18.69
CA MET A 413 -7.41 -28.79 -18.99
C MET A 413 -6.87 -27.89 -20.12
N ALA A 414 -5.57 -27.64 -20.16
CA ALA A 414 -4.97 -26.79 -21.18
C ALA A 414 -4.98 -27.43 -22.60
N LYS A 415 -5.12 -28.75 -22.72
CA LYS A 415 -5.27 -29.44 -23.99
C LYS A 415 -6.71 -29.38 -24.50
N GLU A 416 -7.67 -29.36 -23.59
CA GLU A 416 -9.09 -29.35 -23.94
C GLU A 416 -9.63 -27.94 -24.24
N PHE A 417 -8.90 -26.84 -23.83
CA PHE A 417 -9.25 -25.44 -24.09
C PHE A 417 -8.51 -24.84 -25.29
#